data_b90a20727d3fd851b8bf9999c5fe36ef
#
_entry.id   b90a20727d3fd851b8bf9999c5fe36ef
#
_cell.length_a   1.000
_cell.length_b   1.000
_cell.length_c   1.000
_cell.angle_alpha   90.00
_cell.angle_beta   90.00
_cell.angle_gamma   90.00
#
_symmetry.space_group_name_H-M   'P 1'
#
loop_
_entity.id
_entity.type
_entity.pdbx_description
1 polymer ?
#
loop_
_entity_poly.entity_id
_entity_poly.type
_entity_poly.pdbx_seq_one_letter_code
_entity_poly.pdbx_strand_id
1 'polypeptide(L)'
;MLTRKQHELLTFIDRSLKETGVSPSFEEMKEALQLRSKSGIHRLISALEERGFLRRHHHRARALEVMRLPENAPKSAAKADAGFTPNVIRGDFSRNVPGVRAANDATAVQLPLYGRIAAGLPIEALRHDYAQIEVPVAMLGTGEHFALEVAGDSMVDAGIIDGDTVIIRKSETAESGQIIVALVDEGEVTLKRLRRRGNSVALEPANPRYETKLYPSDRVKVQGRLVALLRRY
;
A
#
# COMPACT_ATOMS: atom_id res chain seq x y z
N MET A 1 18.22 -19.01 20.91
CA MET A 1 19.58 -18.85 20.32
C MET A 1 19.63 -19.51 18.95
N LEU A 2 20.35 -18.94 17.98
CA LEU A 2 20.59 -19.57 16.68
C LEU A 2 21.74 -20.58 16.81
N THR A 3 21.66 -21.66 16.03
CA THR A 3 22.79 -22.57 15.88
C THR A 3 23.89 -21.91 15.05
N ARG A 4 25.14 -22.39 15.15
CA ARG A 4 26.25 -21.86 14.37
C ARG A 4 25.94 -21.82 12.85
N LYS A 5 25.36 -22.88 12.30
CA LYS A 5 25.01 -22.95 10.87
C LYS A 5 23.85 -22.03 10.48
N GLN A 6 22.89 -21.79 11.37
CA GLN A 6 21.84 -20.81 11.15
C GLN A 6 22.39 -19.38 11.13
N HIS A 7 23.34 -19.08 12.02
CA HIS A 7 24.00 -17.79 12.06
C HIS A 7 24.86 -17.55 10.81
N GLU A 8 25.65 -18.54 10.39
CA GLU A 8 26.46 -18.47 9.18
C GLU A 8 25.59 -18.22 7.93
N LEU A 9 24.47 -18.93 7.79
CA LEU A 9 23.53 -18.76 6.69
C LEU A 9 22.89 -17.37 6.68
N LEU A 10 22.40 -16.90 7.80
CA LEU A 10 21.76 -15.60 7.93
C LEU A 10 22.72 -14.46 7.57
N THR A 11 23.95 -14.53 8.05
CA THR A 11 25.01 -13.55 7.75
C THR A 11 25.39 -13.56 6.27
N PHE A 12 25.44 -14.74 5.66
CA PHE A 12 25.73 -14.89 4.22
C PHE A 12 24.60 -14.27 3.36
N ILE A 13 23.35 -14.53 3.70
CA ILE A 13 22.18 -13.94 3.00
C ILE A 13 22.18 -12.42 3.15
N ASP A 14 22.40 -11.90 4.35
CA ASP A 14 22.45 -10.46 4.62
C ASP A 14 23.56 -9.76 3.82
N ARG A 15 24.76 -10.37 3.77
CA ARG A 15 25.87 -9.86 2.97
C ARG A 15 25.53 -9.84 1.48
N SER A 16 25.00 -10.92 0.93
CA SER A 16 24.62 -11.01 -0.49
C SER A 16 23.57 -9.98 -0.85
N LEU A 17 22.56 -9.78 -0.01
CA LEU A 17 21.54 -8.75 -0.22
C LEU A 17 22.12 -7.32 -0.22
N LYS A 18 23.11 -7.05 0.63
CA LYS A 18 23.79 -5.75 0.69
C LYS A 18 24.72 -5.49 -0.50
N GLU A 19 25.39 -6.53 -1.00
CA GLU A 19 26.36 -6.41 -2.09
C GLU A 19 25.72 -6.44 -3.48
N THR A 20 24.73 -7.29 -3.69
CA THR A 20 24.12 -7.54 -5.02
C THR A 20 22.67 -7.09 -5.13
N GLY A 21 22.01 -6.74 -4.02
CA GLY A 21 20.59 -6.44 -3.99
C GLY A 21 19.66 -7.65 -4.18
N VAL A 22 20.23 -8.85 -4.37
CA VAL A 22 19.47 -10.08 -4.65
C VAL A 22 19.84 -11.18 -3.66
N SER A 23 18.84 -11.92 -3.19
CA SER A 23 19.07 -13.08 -2.34
C SER A 23 19.85 -14.18 -3.07
N PRO A 24 20.84 -14.82 -2.42
CA PRO A 24 21.60 -15.91 -3.01
C PRO A 24 20.72 -17.11 -3.33
N SER A 25 21.12 -17.89 -4.33
CA SER A 25 20.46 -19.15 -4.69
C SER A 25 20.74 -20.25 -3.67
N PHE A 26 19.94 -21.29 -3.66
CA PHE A 26 20.17 -22.47 -2.80
C PHE A 26 21.51 -23.16 -3.07
N GLU A 27 22.03 -23.09 -4.30
CA GLU A 27 23.33 -23.62 -4.67
C GLU A 27 24.45 -22.79 -4.05
N GLU A 28 24.41 -21.47 -4.21
CA GLU A 28 25.37 -20.54 -3.61
C GLU A 28 25.39 -20.65 -2.08
N MET A 29 24.21 -20.79 -1.44
CA MET A 29 24.12 -21.02 0.01
C MET A 29 24.71 -22.36 0.42
N LYS A 30 24.49 -23.41 -0.38
CA LYS A 30 25.03 -24.75 -0.12
C LYS A 30 26.56 -24.74 -0.17
N GLU A 31 27.13 -24.10 -1.19
CA GLU A 31 28.58 -23.96 -1.35
C GLU A 31 29.21 -23.12 -0.24
N ALA A 32 28.62 -21.97 0.05
CA ALA A 32 29.10 -21.07 1.12
C ALA A 32 29.13 -21.72 2.51
N LEU A 33 28.15 -22.59 2.81
CA LEU A 33 28.09 -23.31 4.08
C LEU A 33 28.75 -24.69 4.06
N GLN A 34 29.30 -25.10 2.90
CA GLN A 34 29.91 -26.42 2.68
C GLN A 34 28.98 -27.58 3.07
N LEU A 35 27.71 -27.46 2.68
CA LEU A 35 26.71 -28.49 2.95
C LEU A 35 26.62 -29.48 1.78
N ARG A 36 26.39 -30.76 2.10
CA ARG A 36 26.33 -31.84 1.09
C ARG A 36 25.03 -31.84 0.26
N SER A 37 23.95 -31.22 0.77
CA SER A 37 22.65 -31.25 0.10
C SER A 37 21.87 -29.94 0.23
N LYS A 38 21.04 -29.63 -0.78
CA LYS A 38 20.08 -28.50 -0.77
C LYS A 38 19.02 -28.65 0.31
N SER A 39 18.68 -29.88 0.70
CA SER A 39 17.72 -30.17 1.77
C SER A 39 18.17 -29.61 3.11
N GLY A 40 19.50 -29.56 3.37
CA GLY A 40 20.07 -28.91 4.55
C GLY A 40 19.81 -27.42 4.58
N ILE A 41 19.95 -26.74 3.44
CA ILE A 41 19.64 -25.30 3.30
C ILE A 41 18.14 -25.05 3.54
N HIS A 42 17.27 -25.87 2.96
CA HIS A 42 15.82 -25.76 3.19
C HIS A 42 15.46 -25.80 4.67
N ARG A 43 16.00 -26.78 5.42
CA ARG A 43 15.75 -26.88 6.88
C ARG A 43 16.25 -25.67 7.66
N LEU A 44 17.42 -25.15 7.29
CA LEU A 44 17.98 -23.95 7.94
C LEU A 44 17.15 -22.70 7.66
N ILE A 45 16.69 -22.50 6.41
CA ILE A 45 15.82 -21.37 6.05
C ILE A 45 14.47 -21.49 6.78
N SER A 46 13.81 -22.64 6.76
CA SER A 46 12.54 -22.83 7.49
C SER A 46 12.68 -22.56 8.98
N ALA A 47 13.75 -23.02 9.61
CA ALA A 47 14.01 -22.76 11.02
C ALA A 47 14.32 -21.28 11.32
N LEU A 48 14.92 -20.52 10.38
CA LEU A 48 15.14 -19.08 10.50
C LEU A 48 13.85 -18.30 10.26
N GLU A 49 12.98 -18.77 9.38
CA GLU A 49 11.65 -18.22 9.08
C GLU A 49 10.71 -18.39 10.29
N GLU A 50 10.61 -19.60 10.86
CA GLU A 50 9.83 -19.88 12.09
C GLU A 50 10.25 -19.01 13.28
N ARG A 51 11.54 -18.68 13.36
CA ARG A 51 12.09 -17.83 14.42
C ARG A 51 12.03 -16.33 14.10
N GLY A 52 11.47 -15.94 12.94
CA GLY A 52 11.29 -14.57 12.53
C GLY A 52 12.59 -13.82 12.17
N PHE A 53 13.66 -14.53 11.77
CA PHE A 53 14.90 -13.92 11.27
C PHE A 53 14.88 -13.70 9.76
N LEU A 54 14.16 -14.56 9.01
CA LEU A 54 13.95 -14.48 7.58
C LEU A 54 12.45 -14.47 7.25
N ARG A 55 12.11 -13.88 6.13
CA ARG A 55 10.78 -13.98 5.50
C ARG A 55 10.95 -14.40 4.05
N ARG A 56 10.11 -15.33 3.60
CA ARG A 56 10.04 -15.75 2.20
C ARG A 56 8.86 -15.07 1.52
N HIS A 57 9.08 -14.41 0.40
CA HIS A 57 8.01 -13.89 -0.44
C HIS A 57 7.57 -14.97 -1.45
N HIS A 58 6.31 -15.37 -1.39
CA HIS A 58 5.72 -16.29 -2.35
C HIS A 58 5.63 -15.60 -3.72
N HIS A 59 5.80 -16.38 -4.79
CA HIS A 59 5.73 -15.95 -6.20
C HIS A 59 6.90 -15.12 -6.76
N ARG A 60 8.02 -15.01 -6.05
CA ARG A 60 9.27 -14.45 -6.61
C ARG A 60 10.43 -15.42 -6.44
N ALA A 61 11.14 -15.72 -7.52
CA ALA A 61 12.40 -16.44 -7.44
C ALA A 61 13.43 -15.62 -6.67
N ARG A 62 14.18 -16.26 -5.75
CA ARG A 62 15.21 -15.61 -4.90
C ARG A 62 14.69 -14.50 -4.00
N ALA A 63 13.55 -14.67 -3.37
CA ALA A 63 12.90 -13.65 -2.54
C ALA A 63 12.96 -14.00 -1.04
N LEU A 64 14.17 -13.92 -0.47
CA LEU A 64 14.37 -13.96 0.97
C LEU A 64 14.65 -12.55 1.48
N GLU A 65 14.01 -12.18 2.57
CA GLU A 65 14.19 -10.90 3.27
C GLU A 65 14.72 -11.18 4.68
N VAL A 66 15.73 -10.42 5.10
CA VAL A 66 16.28 -10.50 6.47
C VAL A 66 15.51 -9.54 7.35
N MET A 67 14.74 -10.10 8.30
CA MET A 67 13.91 -9.30 9.23
C MET A 67 14.70 -8.76 10.41
N ARG A 68 15.67 -9.52 10.91
CA ARG A 68 16.55 -9.11 12.01
C ARG A 68 17.83 -9.93 12.03
N LEU A 69 18.92 -9.31 12.51
CA LEU A 69 20.21 -9.97 12.74
C LEU A 69 20.38 -10.27 14.24
N PRO A 70 21.08 -11.34 14.63
CA PRO A 70 21.43 -11.57 16.02
C PRO A 70 22.40 -10.48 16.52
N GLU A 71 22.23 -10.03 17.75
CA GLU A 71 22.96 -8.90 18.36
C GLU A 71 24.49 -9.04 18.44
N ASN A 72 25.05 -10.22 18.11
CA ASN A 72 26.48 -10.54 18.20
C ASN A 72 27.17 -10.74 16.81
N ALA A 73 26.72 -10.07 15.74
CA ALA A 73 27.46 -10.07 14.51
C ALA A 73 28.70 -9.14 14.64
N PRO A 74 29.94 -9.60 14.41
CA PRO A 74 31.10 -8.70 14.39
C PRO A 74 30.90 -7.65 13.29
N LYS A 75 30.94 -6.38 13.64
CA LYS A 75 30.97 -5.28 12.69
C LYS A 75 32.24 -5.46 11.82
N SER A 76 32.09 -5.99 10.63
CA SER A 76 33.16 -6.02 9.64
C SER A 76 33.50 -4.57 9.29
N ALA A 77 34.69 -4.15 9.67
CA ALA A 77 35.25 -2.87 9.24
C ALA A 77 35.44 -2.92 7.72
N ALA A 78 34.61 -2.20 7.00
CA ALA A 78 34.79 -1.97 5.57
C ALA A 78 36.06 -1.15 5.37
N LYS A 79 37.07 -1.72 4.72
CA LYS A 79 38.21 -0.97 4.16
C LYS A 79 37.64 0.00 3.13
N ALA A 80 37.98 1.28 3.34
CA ALA A 80 37.69 2.34 2.41
C ALA A 80 38.48 2.12 1.14
N ASP A 81 37.81 1.90 0.02
CA ASP A 81 38.37 2.13 -1.31
C ASP A 81 37.89 3.50 -1.81
N ALA A 82 38.86 4.31 -2.24
CA ALA A 82 38.64 5.70 -2.61
C ALA A 82 37.89 5.78 -3.95
N GLY A 83 36.60 5.99 -3.90
CA GLY A 83 35.78 6.27 -5.06
C GLY A 83 34.44 6.82 -4.64
N PHE A 84 34.26 8.14 -4.82
CA PHE A 84 33.02 8.89 -4.61
C PHE A 84 32.38 8.67 -3.23
N THR A 85 32.83 9.41 -2.23
CA THR A 85 32.09 9.60 -0.99
C THR A 85 31.00 10.65 -1.24
N PRO A 86 29.69 10.26 -1.33
CA PRO A 86 28.64 11.26 -1.29
C PRO A 86 28.76 11.99 0.05
N ASN A 87 28.84 13.30 -0.01
CA ASN A 87 28.85 14.14 1.18
C ASN A 87 27.45 14.07 1.83
N VAL A 88 27.20 12.99 2.55
CA VAL A 88 25.96 12.82 3.32
C VAL A 88 26.08 13.72 4.53
N ILE A 89 25.56 14.93 4.41
CA ILE A 89 25.31 15.81 5.54
C ILE A 89 24.26 15.09 6.40
N ARG A 90 24.73 14.45 7.47
CA ARG A 90 23.84 14.00 8.56
C ARG A 90 23.43 15.25 9.35
N GLY A 91 22.56 16.06 8.76
CA GLY A 91 21.87 17.10 9.47
C GLY A 91 20.72 16.49 10.25
N ASP A 92 20.58 16.85 11.51
CA ASP A 92 19.34 16.65 12.23
C ASP A 92 18.33 17.64 11.64
N PHE A 93 17.62 17.22 10.59
CA PHE A 93 16.60 18.02 9.90
C PHE A 93 15.31 18.15 10.72
N SER A 94 15.27 17.59 11.93
CA SER A 94 14.10 17.65 12.79
C SER A 94 13.92 19.02 13.47
N ARG A 95 14.93 19.92 13.44
CA ARG A 95 14.91 21.11 14.29
C ARG A 95 14.87 22.48 13.61
N ASN A 96 15.12 22.64 12.30
CA ASN A 96 15.26 24.00 11.72
C ASN A 96 14.81 24.13 10.26
N VAL A 97 13.70 23.55 9.84
CA VAL A 97 13.02 24.06 8.65
C VAL A 97 11.94 25.01 9.11
N PRO A 98 12.05 26.33 8.86
CA PRO A 98 10.97 27.26 9.19
C PRO A 98 9.70 26.82 8.43
N GLY A 99 8.68 26.38 9.18
CA GLY A 99 7.41 25.89 8.61
C GLY A 99 7.12 24.41 8.79
N VAL A 100 8.13 23.56 9.08
CA VAL A 100 7.87 22.20 9.53
C VAL A 100 7.74 22.21 11.04
N ARG A 101 6.52 22.40 11.53
CA ARG A 101 6.19 21.97 12.89
C ARG A 101 6.42 20.46 12.89
N ALA A 102 7.30 19.96 13.78
CA ALA A 102 7.29 18.57 14.15
C ALA A 102 5.82 18.21 14.41
N ALA A 103 5.25 17.36 13.55
CA ALA A 103 3.93 16.83 13.81
C ALA A 103 4.09 15.98 15.07
N ASN A 104 3.78 16.59 16.20
CA ASN A 104 3.50 15.85 17.41
C ASN A 104 2.40 14.87 17.04
N ASP A 105 2.72 13.61 17.12
CA ASP A 105 1.83 12.48 16.93
C ASP A 105 0.90 12.69 15.72
N ALA A 106 1.41 12.45 14.53
CA ALA A 106 0.59 12.25 13.35
C ALA A 106 -0.25 11.02 13.61
N THR A 107 -1.34 11.21 14.31
CA THR A 107 -2.33 10.21 14.56
C THR A 107 -2.90 9.83 13.21
N ALA A 108 -2.51 8.68 12.72
CA ALA A 108 -3.24 8.03 11.66
C ALA A 108 -4.52 7.48 12.27
N VAL A 109 -5.60 7.57 11.54
CA VAL A 109 -6.90 7.01 11.92
C VAL A 109 -7.14 5.76 11.09
N GLN A 110 -7.66 4.73 11.73
CA GLN A 110 -8.11 3.53 11.06
C GLN A 110 -9.49 3.77 10.46
N LEU A 111 -9.59 3.70 9.12
CA LEU A 111 -10.85 3.81 8.41
C LEU A 111 -11.32 2.43 7.95
N PRO A 112 -12.63 2.17 8.00
CA PRO A 112 -13.19 0.95 7.42
C PRO A 112 -12.99 0.95 5.89
N LEU A 113 -12.47 -0.15 5.34
CA LEU A 113 -12.35 -0.39 3.92
C LEU A 113 -13.52 -1.27 3.47
N TYR A 114 -14.48 -0.68 2.77
CA TYR A 114 -15.71 -1.34 2.33
C TYR A 114 -15.55 -1.99 0.93
N GLY A 115 -14.59 -2.90 0.78
CA GLY A 115 -14.45 -3.68 -0.46
C GLY A 115 -14.17 -2.86 -1.72
N ARG A 116 -14.44 -3.46 -2.89
CA ARG A 116 -14.14 -2.89 -4.22
C ARG A 116 -15.36 -2.21 -4.80
N ILE A 117 -15.18 -0.96 -5.28
CA ILE A 117 -16.21 -0.24 -6.01
C ILE A 117 -15.97 -0.36 -7.52
N ALA A 118 -16.89 -1.02 -8.23
CA ALA A 118 -16.95 -1.05 -9.69
C ALA A 118 -18.31 -0.57 -10.14
N ALA A 119 -18.41 -0.07 -11.37
CA ALA A 119 -19.70 0.30 -11.95
C ALA A 119 -20.60 -0.94 -12.03
N GLY A 120 -21.79 -0.88 -11.43
CA GLY A 120 -22.79 -1.94 -11.48
C GLY A 120 -22.71 -2.99 -10.34
N LEU A 121 -21.86 -2.79 -9.33
CA LEU A 121 -21.86 -3.71 -8.17
C LEU A 121 -22.96 -3.36 -7.17
N PRO A 122 -23.70 -4.37 -6.66
CA PRO A 122 -24.68 -4.18 -5.59
C PRO A 122 -24.01 -3.70 -4.30
N ILE A 123 -24.73 -2.89 -3.51
CA ILE A 123 -24.23 -2.34 -2.24
C ILE A 123 -23.92 -3.44 -1.20
N GLU A 124 -24.56 -4.58 -1.29
CA GLU A 124 -24.31 -5.74 -0.42
C GLU A 124 -22.89 -6.30 -0.61
N ALA A 125 -22.33 -6.17 -1.82
CA ALA A 125 -20.96 -6.61 -2.11
C ALA A 125 -19.91 -5.76 -1.38
N LEU A 126 -20.25 -4.57 -0.92
CA LEU A 126 -19.35 -3.67 -0.20
C LEU A 126 -19.26 -3.99 1.31
N ARG A 127 -20.10 -4.86 1.84
CA ARG A 127 -20.24 -5.06 3.29
C ARG A 127 -19.49 -6.26 3.88
N HIS A 128 -18.72 -7.02 3.09
CA HIS A 128 -18.28 -8.36 3.50
C HIS A 128 -16.87 -8.48 4.10
N ASP A 129 -16.02 -7.45 4.05
CA ASP A 129 -14.70 -7.52 4.69
C ASP A 129 -14.37 -6.18 5.35
N TYR A 130 -14.46 -6.14 6.67
CA TYR A 130 -14.00 -5.01 7.48
C TYR A 130 -12.47 -4.98 7.59
N ALA A 131 -11.78 -4.93 6.44
CA ALA A 131 -10.39 -4.53 6.45
C ALA A 131 -10.32 -3.07 6.94
N GLN A 132 -9.31 -2.73 7.69
CA GLN A 132 -9.06 -1.36 8.09
C GLN A 132 -7.83 -0.85 7.36
N ILE A 133 -7.86 0.41 6.97
CA ILE A 133 -6.73 1.10 6.38
C ILE A 133 -6.33 2.28 7.25
N GLU A 134 -5.03 2.42 7.47
CA GLU A 134 -4.48 3.53 8.24
C GLU A 134 -4.28 4.74 7.33
N VAL A 135 -4.89 5.87 7.69
CA VAL A 135 -4.87 7.12 6.91
C VAL A 135 -4.42 8.28 7.79
N PRO A 136 -3.43 9.08 7.36
CA PRO A 136 -3.01 10.27 8.09
C PRO A 136 -4.19 11.25 8.30
N VAL A 137 -4.38 11.71 9.53
CA VAL A 137 -5.46 12.68 9.87
C VAL A 137 -5.38 13.94 9.02
N ALA A 138 -4.18 14.36 8.62
CA ALA A 138 -3.97 15.52 7.75
C ALA A 138 -4.64 15.41 6.37
N MET A 139 -4.98 14.19 5.91
CA MET A 139 -5.71 13.95 4.66
C MET A 139 -7.23 13.97 4.85
N LEU A 140 -7.68 13.98 6.11
CA LEU A 140 -9.08 13.91 6.47
C LEU A 140 -9.57 15.30 6.88
N GLY A 141 -10.74 15.66 6.46
CA GLY A 141 -11.46 16.82 6.99
C GLY A 141 -12.31 16.41 8.20
N THR A 142 -13.21 17.29 8.61
CA THR A 142 -14.21 17.00 9.64
C THR A 142 -15.28 16.03 9.13
N GLY A 143 -15.76 15.13 10.00
CA GLY A 143 -16.85 14.20 9.70
C GLY A 143 -16.41 12.73 9.60
N GLU A 144 -17.35 11.88 9.23
CA GLU A 144 -17.15 10.44 9.09
C GLU A 144 -16.53 10.12 7.72
N HIS A 145 -15.55 9.22 7.71
CA HIS A 145 -14.84 8.81 6.51
C HIS A 145 -14.83 7.28 6.38
N PHE A 146 -14.75 6.81 5.15
CA PHE A 146 -14.54 5.41 4.82
C PHE A 146 -13.66 5.29 3.57
N ALA A 147 -13.12 4.12 3.34
CA ALA A 147 -12.29 3.81 2.20
C ALA A 147 -12.96 2.79 1.27
N LEU A 148 -12.67 2.89 -0.03
CA LEU A 148 -13.08 1.93 -1.05
C LEU A 148 -11.89 1.64 -1.97
N GLU A 149 -11.72 0.39 -2.37
CA GLU A 149 -10.80 0.01 -3.43
C GLU A 149 -11.48 0.18 -4.79
N VAL A 150 -10.82 0.87 -5.71
CA VAL A 150 -11.35 1.13 -7.07
C VAL A 150 -11.15 -0.10 -7.94
N ALA A 151 -12.21 -0.50 -8.68
CA ALA A 151 -12.12 -1.51 -9.72
C ALA A 151 -12.53 -0.92 -11.06
N GLY A 152 -11.66 -1.11 -12.06
CA GLY A 152 -11.86 -0.64 -13.43
C GLY A 152 -11.26 0.74 -13.70
N ASP A 153 -11.49 1.22 -14.93
CA ASP A 153 -10.82 2.38 -15.53
C ASP A 153 -11.75 3.56 -15.83
N SER A 154 -12.97 3.54 -15.30
CA SER A 154 -13.99 4.57 -15.65
C SER A 154 -13.63 5.99 -15.17
N MET A 155 -12.61 6.15 -14.32
CA MET A 155 -12.18 7.42 -13.74
C MET A 155 -10.70 7.74 -14.02
N VAL A 156 -10.09 7.09 -15.02
CA VAL A 156 -8.65 7.18 -15.32
C VAL A 156 -8.18 8.60 -15.65
N ASP A 157 -8.98 9.38 -16.39
CA ASP A 157 -8.66 10.77 -16.75
C ASP A 157 -8.80 11.74 -15.55
N ALA A 158 -9.38 11.28 -14.45
CA ALA A 158 -9.34 11.97 -13.16
C ALA A 158 -8.15 11.54 -12.28
N GLY A 159 -7.23 10.71 -12.82
CA GLY A 159 -6.09 10.19 -12.11
C GLY A 159 -6.41 9.03 -11.18
N ILE A 160 -7.61 8.44 -11.24
CA ILE A 160 -8.06 7.32 -10.42
C ILE A 160 -8.03 6.05 -11.27
N ILE A 161 -7.18 5.09 -10.89
CA ILE A 161 -6.97 3.85 -11.65
C ILE A 161 -7.38 2.61 -10.84
N ASP A 162 -7.44 1.48 -11.50
CA ASP A 162 -7.71 0.17 -10.90
C ASP A 162 -6.72 -0.13 -9.77
N GLY A 163 -7.22 -0.60 -8.62
CA GLY A 163 -6.44 -0.89 -7.43
C GLY A 163 -6.13 0.30 -6.52
N ASP A 164 -6.52 1.52 -6.89
CA ASP A 164 -6.43 2.68 -5.99
C ASP A 164 -7.36 2.52 -4.78
N THR A 165 -6.95 3.07 -3.65
CA THR A 165 -7.83 3.24 -2.50
C THR A 165 -8.30 4.69 -2.42
N VAL A 166 -9.59 4.92 -2.58
CA VAL A 166 -10.22 6.23 -2.46
C VAL A 166 -10.77 6.44 -1.06
N ILE A 167 -10.50 7.62 -0.48
CA ILE A 167 -11.01 8.03 0.82
C ILE A 167 -12.22 8.93 0.59
N ILE A 168 -13.33 8.51 1.12
CA ILE A 168 -14.64 9.13 0.94
C ILE A 168 -15.07 9.75 2.26
N ARG A 169 -15.41 11.02 2.21
CA ARG A 169 -16.14 11.68 3.31
C ARG A 169 -17.62 11.42 3.15
N LYS A 170 -18.24 10.83 4.14
CA LYS A 170 -19.67 10.56 4.16
C LYS A 170 -20.47 11.87 4.07
N SER A 171 -21.39 11.95 3.13
CA SER A 171 -22.25 13.11 2.89
C SER A 171 -23.43 12.69 2.04
N GLU A 172 -24.58 13.21 2.33
CA GLU A 172 -25.80 13.03 1.51
C GLU A 172 -25.90 14.06 0.38
N THR A 173 -25.02 15.06 0.41
CA THR A 173 -25.00 16.14 -0.58
C THR A 173 -23.61 16.33 -1.18
N ALA A 174 -23.57 16.78 -2.43
CA ALA A 174 -22.35 17.16 -3.11
C ALA A 174 -22.60 18.27 -4.13
N GLU A 175 -21.56 19.02 -4.44
CA GLU A 175 -21.60 20.07 -5.44
C GLU A 175 -21.34 19.53 -6.85
N SER A 176 -21.84 20.24 -7.85
CA SER A 176 -21.57 19.91 -9.25
C SER A 176 -20.08 20.01 -9.56
N GLY A 177 -19.50 18.95 -10.12
CA GLY A 177 -18.08 18.83 -10.43
C GLY A 177 -17.31 17.96 -9.45
N GLN A 178 -17.84 17.67 -8.26
CA GLN A 178 -17.18 16.78 -7.30
C GLN A 178 -17.28 15.32 -7.75
N ILE A 179 -16.27 14.53 -7.38
CA ILE A 179 -16.28 13.06 -7.54
C ILE A 179 -16.95 12.49 -6.30
N ILE A 180 -17.95 11.65 -6.53
CA ILE A 180 -18.82 11.09 -5.49
C ILE A 180 -18.95 9.58 -5.62
N VAL A 181 -19.25 8.97 -4.50
CA VAL A 181 -19.87 7.65 -4.47
C VAL A 181 -21.38 7.85 -4.51
N ALA A 182 -22.02 7.34 -5.54
CA ALA A 182 -23.45 7.42 -5.74
C ALA A 182 -24.08 6.03 -5.67
N LEU A 183 -25.23 5.93 -4.99
CA LEU A 183 -26.12 4.80 -5.03
C LEU A 183 -27.24 5.12 -6.02
N VAL A 184 -27.38 4.30 -7.05
CA VAL A 184 -28.39 4.44 -8.10
C VAL A 184 -29.43 3.34 -7.93
N ASP A 185 -30.69 3.71 -8.01
CA ASP A 185 -31.84 2.79 -7.93
C ASP A 185 -31.80 1.84 -6.72
N GLU A 186 -31.24 2.31 -5.61
CA GLU A 186 -31.05 1.55 -4.36
C GLU A 186 -30.25 0.24 -4.49
N GLY A 187 -29.65 -0.01 -5.63
CA GLY A 187 -28.94 -1.27 -5.91
C GLY A 187 -27.51 -1.09 -6.43
N GLU A 188 -27.25 -0.12 -7.29
CA GLU A 188 -25.94 0.04 -7.93
C GLU A 188 -25.10 1.14 -7.26
N VAL A 189 -23.89 0.80 -6.80
CA VAL A 189 -22.93 1.79 -6.28
C VAL A 189 -21.88 2.10 -7.35
N THR A 190 -21.57 3.39 -7.53
CA THR A 190 -20.60 3.82 -8.53
C THR A 190 -19.83 5.06 -8.11
N LEU A 191 -18.57 5.18 -8.59
CA LEU A 191 -17.73 6.37 -8.42
C LEU A 191 -17.74 7.17 -9.71
N LYS A 192 -18.28 8.39 -9.69
CA LYS A 192 -18.42 9.26 -10.87
C LYS A 192 -18.31 10.73 -10.49
N ARG A 193 -18.11 11.58 -11.48
CA ARG A 193 -18.24 13.03 -11.33
C ARG A 193 -19.70 13.42 -11.39
N LEU A 194 -20.15 14.12 -10.38
CA LEU A 194 -21.52 14.64 -10.29
C LEU A 194 -21.68 15.90 -11.16
N ARG A 195 -22.72 15.96 -11.98
CA ARG A 195 -23.20 17.18 -12.60
C ARG A 195 -24.70 17.32 -12.39
N ARG A 196 -25.11 18.46 -11.85
CA ARG A 196 -26.54 18.77 -11.68
C ARG A 196 -27.04 19.55 -12.90
N ARG A 197 -28.17 19.14 -13.44
CA ARG A 197 -28.86 19.81 -14.56
C ARG A 197 -30.35 19.93 -14.25
N GLY A 198 -30.75 21.04 -13.62
CA GLY A 198 -32.14 21.21 -13.16
C GLY A 198 -32.56 20.08 -12.20
N ASN A 199 -33.60 19.34 -12.58
CA ASN A 199 -34.14 18.21 -11.83
C ASN A 199 -33.47 16.87 -12.14
N SER A 200 -32.38 16.88 -12.92
CA SER A 200 -31.64 15.68 -13.32
C SER A 200 -30.21 15.73 -12.82
N VAL A 201 -29.62 14.55 -12.60
CA VAL A 201 -28.25 14.32 -12.20
C VAL A 201 -27.54 13.55 -13.29
N ALA A 202 -26.43 14.09 -13.81
CA ALA A 202 -25.52 13.36 -14.66
C ALA A 202 -24.39 12.76 -13.80
N LEU A 203 -24.13 11.48 -13.98
CA LEU A 203 -23.00 10.76 -13.47
C LEU A 203 -21.99 10.59 -14.60
N GLU A 204 -20.96 11.45 -14.60
CA GLU A 204 -19.97 11.52 -15.66
C GLU A 204 -18.76 10.64 -15.32
N PRO A 205 -18.40 9.65 -16.16
CA PRO A 205 -17.11 8.98 -16.07
C PRO A 205 -15.99 9.97 -16.47
N ALA A 206 -14.78 9.73 -15.99
CA ALA A 206 -13.58 10.40 -16.46
C ALA A 206 -12.77 9.43 -17.33
N ASN A 207 -13.41 8.92 -18.37
CA ASN A 207 -12.84 8.08 -19.41
C ASN A 207 -13.79 8.12 -20.63
N PRO A 208 -13.32 8.52 -21.83
CA PRO A 208 -14.14 8.63 -23.04
C PRO A 208 -14.78 7.33 -23.53
N ARG A 209 -14.28 6.17 -23.02
CA ARG A 209 -14.86 4.85 -23.37
C ARG A 209 -16.21 4.58 -22.70
N TYR A 210 -16.59 5.41 -21.74
CA TYR A 210 -17.81 5.25 -20.96
C TYR A 210 -18.75 6.43 -21.20
N GLU A 211 -20.03 6.15 -21.30
CA GLU A 211 -21.04 7.18 -21.52
C GLU A 211 -21.48 7.82 -20.20
N THR A 212 -21.76 9.11 -20.26
CA THR A 212 -22.43 9.84 -19.17
C THR A 212 -23.87 9.38 -19.06
N LYS A 213 -24.25 8.91 -17.88
CA LYS A 213 -25.61 8.49 -17.58
C LYS A 213 -26.37 9.62 -16.89
N LEU A 214 -27.59 9.90 -17.39
CA LEU A 214 -28.51 10.86 -16.80
C LEU A 214 -29.60 10.14 -16.01
N TYR A 215 -29.84 10.62 -14.82
CA TYR A 215 -30.86 10.09 -13.93
C TYR A 215 -31.75 11.21 -13.38
N PRO A 216 -33.03 10.98 -13.11
CA PRO A 216 -33.81 11.82 -12.22
C PRO A 216 -33.14 11.92 -10.85
N SER A 217 -33.24 13.09 -10.19
CA SER A 217 -32.51 13.34 -8.94
C SER A 217 -32.94 12.43 -7.78
N ASP A 218 -34.16 11.92 -7.78
CA ASP A 218 -34.72 11.00 -6.79
C ASP A 218 -34.14 9.56 -6.88
N ARG A 219 -33.58 9.21 -8.06
CA ARG A 219 -32.95 7.89 -8.27
C ARG A 219 -31.48 7.81 -7.88
N VAL A 220 -30.87 8.94 -7.51
CA VAL A 220 -29.44 9.01 -7.15
C VAL A 220 -29.28 9.51 -5.73
N LYS A 221 -28.76 8.65 -4.85
CA LYS A 221 -28.41 9.01 -3.47
C LYS A 221 -26.89 9.16 -3.35
N VAL A 222 -26.43 10.34 -2.96
CA VAL A 222 -25.00 10.56 -2.66
C VAL A 222 -24.67 9.84 -1.36
N GLN A 223 -23.64 9.00 -1.38
CA GLN A 223 -23.13 8.29 -0.20
C GLN A 223 -21.94 9.01 0.43
N GLY A 224 -21.25 9.81 -0.37
CA GLY A 224 -20.12 10.60 0.06
C GLY A 224 -19.33 11.18 -1.10
N ARG A 225 -18.36 12.02 -0.78
CA ARG A 225 -17.48 12.70 -1.75
C ARG A 225 -16.03 12.28 -1.57
N LEU A 226 -15.29 12.20 -2.66
CA LEU A 226 -13.85 11.96 -2.66
C LEU A 226 -13.11 13.09 -1.96
N VAL A 227 -12.22 12.76 -1.03
CA VAL A 227 -11.35 13.73 -0.31
C VAL A 227 -9.87 13.41 -0.48
N ALA A 228 -9.50 12.14 -0.62
CA ALA A 228 -8.11 11.73 -0.83
C ALA A 228 -8.04 10.42 -1.62
N LEU A 229 -6.84 10.12 -2.11
CA LEU A 229 -6.52 8.89 -2.82
C LEU A 229 -5.19 8.36 -2.33
N LEU A 230 -5.11 7.05 -2.10
CA LEU A 230 -3.90 6.33 -1.75
C LEU A 230 -3.58 5.32 -2.85
N ARG A 231 -2.34 5.34 -3.31
CA ARG A 231 -1.82 4.38 -4.31
C ARG A 231 -0.55 3.74 -3.80
N ARG A 232 -0.47 2.43 -3.97
CA ARG A 232 0.75 1.65 -3.70
C ARG A 232 1.37 1.23 -5.02
N TYR A 233 2.68 1.37 -5.13
CA TYR A 233 3.46 0.94 -6.30
C TYR A 233 4.24 -0.33 -6.00
#